data_67d30856157553edc2d6cad3e6918fe8
#
_entry.id   67d30856157553edc2d6cad3e6918fe8
#
_cell.length_a   1.000
_cell.length_b   1.000
_cell.length_c   1.000
_cell.angle_alpha   90.00
_cell.angle_beta   90.00
_cell.angle_gamma   90.00
#
_symmetry.space_group_name_H-M   'P 1'
#
loop_
_entity.id
_entity.type
_entity.pdbx_description
1 polymer ?
#
loop_
_entity_poly.entity_id
_entity_poly.type
_entity_poly.pdbx_seq_one_letter_code
_entity_poly.pdbx_strand_id
1 'polypeptide(L)'
;MQSASPVTILTSGNSLGAYVPGVRLLERLRKRGVPAEFEVLERLFPEETRQQLVRTKQAFHASFATALMGTRLARGIGPSLAEGAVDALLDRWQTEGRRIFLAVTGFWVPILEQYERRVHPEPIRAEFLRLDAIDTPSYRVYRETYPGFRHHWLFRLEGEQPLLHYRLAMSDEPILPYADRDERIVVHGGGWGIGTYRGVIPALQERYALDLVAYDPDELRAARPGDRVYLTDPEWHPWSEEPARREQPPYPPMAEWKAGEEPLYKQGQDGPRLYGAIRRSLAIVSKPGGGTLVDSLSAVTPLVYLEPFGDHERANALLWERLGFGIAYDQWAASGFARSALEPLHHNLLRHALSLSDYGGMYP
;
A
#
# COMPACT_ATOMS: atom_id res chain seq x y z
N MET A 1 -25.94 27.98 -1.54
CA MET A 1 -25.07 27.18 -0.66
C MET A 1 -23.79 26.93 -1.45
N GLN A 2 -22.65 27.47 -1.05
CA GLN A 2 -21.36 27.09 -1.65
C GLN A 2 -21.15 25.59 -1.38
N SER A 3 -21.02 24.82 -2.45
CA SER A 3 -20.66 23.40 -2.34
C SER A 3 -19.33 23.31 -1.56
N ALA A 4 -19.29 22.47 -0.54
CA ALA A 4 -18.04 22.25 0.19
C ALA A 4 -16.95 21.82 -0.78
N SER A 5 -15.74 22.40 -0.67
CA SER A 5 -14.60 22.00 -1.51
C SER A 5 -14.35 20.50 -1.35
N PRO A 6 -14.26 19.73 -2.45
CA PRO A 6 -14.02 18.30 -2.35
C PRO A 6 -12.63 18.02 -1.75
N VAL A 7 -12.50 16.87 -1.10
CA VAL A 7 -11.22 16.35 -0.63
C VAL A 7 -10.45 15.78 -1.80
N THR A 8 -9.26 16.31 -2.09
CA THR A 8 -8.39 15.77 -3.14
C THR A 8 -7.38 14.80 -2.52
N ILE A 9 -7.52 13.51 -2.81
CA ILE A 9 -6.59 12.48 -2.37
C ILE A 9 -5.40 12.43 -3.32
N LEU A 10 -4.20 12.56 -2.79
CA LEU A 10 -2.94 12.66 -3.52
C LEU A 10 -2.10 11.40 -3.28
N THR A 11 -1.89 10.60 -4.32
CA THR A 11 -1.20 9.31 -4.23
C THR A 11 -0.09 9.15 -5.26
N SER A 12 0.59 8.00 -5.23
CA SER A 12 1.60 7.61 -6.22
C SER A 12 1.33 6.18 -6.70
N GLY A 13 1.27 6.01 -7.99
CA GLY A 13 1.15 4.70 -8.65
C GLY A 13 2.48 3.91 -8.64
N ASN A 14 3.60 4.56 -8.35
CA ASN A 14 4.88 3.88 -8.19
C ASN A 14 4.94 3.02 -6.93
N SER A 15 4.04 3.24 -5.97
CA SER A 15 3.88 2.43 -4.77
C SER A 15 2.43 1.99 -4.61
N LEU A 16 2.13 0.71 -4.85
CA LEU A 16 0.78 0.18 -4.57
C LEU A 16 0.44 0.25 -3.09
N GLY A 17 1.45 0.27 -2.20
CA GLY A 17 1.27 0.51 -0.76
C GLY A 17 0.76 1.93 -0.43
N ALA A 18 0.89 2.90 -1.34
CA ALA A 18 0.28 4.22 -1.24
C ALA A 18 -1.01 4.32 -2.08
N TYR A 19 -1.01 3.72 -3.27
CA TYR A 19 -2.14 3.77 -4.19
C TYR A 19 -3.39 3.10 -3.63
N VAL A 20 -3.29 1.84 -3.20
CA VAL A 20 -4.44 1.05 -2.73
C VAL A 20 -5.11 1.66 -1.49
N PRO A 21 -4.38 2.08 -0.43
CA PRO A 21 -4.97 2.84 0.67
C PRO A 21 -5.62 4.15 0.24
N GLY A 22 -5.04 4.85 -0.75
CA GLY A 22 -5.62 6.07 -1.32
C GLY A 22 -6.97 5.81 -2.01
N VAL A 23 -7.09 4.75 -2.80
CA VAL A 23 -8.36 4.32 -3.41
C VAL A 23 -9.39 4.00 -2.32
N ARG A 24 -8.98 3.27 -1.28
CA ARG A 24 -9.87 2.94 -0.17
C ARG A 24 -10.37 4.18 0.57
N LEU A 25 -9.52 5.17 0.80
CA LEU A 25 -9.92 6.45 1.39
C LEU A 25 -10.97 7.17 0.52
N LEU A 26 -10.77 7.19 -0.79
CA LEU A 26 -11.74 7.78 -1.74
C LEU A 26 -13.11 7.12 -1.60
N GLU A 27 -13.15 5.78 -1.62
CA GLU A 27 -14.41 5.03 -1.46
C GLU A 27 -15.09 5.33 -0.13
N ARG A 28 -14.31 5.35 0.97
CA ARG A 28 -14.82 5.62 2.31
C ARG A 28 -15.41 7.02 2.43
N LEU A 29 -14.74 8.04 1.91
CA LEU A 29 -15.24 9.41 1.91
C LEU A 29 -16.54 9.52 1.09
N ARG A 30 -16.55 8.98 -0.12
CA ARG A 30 -17.72 9.00 -1.00
C ARG A 30 -18.91 8.27 -0.40
N LYS A 31 -18.70 7.11 0.21
CA LYS A 31 -19.76 6.36 0.92
C LYS A 31 -20.40 7.17 2.05
N ARG A 32 -19.66 8.09 2.65
CA ARG A 32 -20.16 9.02 3.68
C ARG A 32 -20.78 10.29 3.10
N GLY A 33 -20.86 10.42 1.78
CA GLY A 33 -21.37 11.60 1.11
C GLY A 33 -20.39 12.78 1.08
N VAL A 34 -19.11 12.56 1.42
CA VAL A 34 -18.06 13.57 1.30
C VAL A 34 -17.57 13.62 -0.13
N PRO A 35 -17.71 14.75 -0.86
CA PRO A 35 -17.15 14.87 -2.19
C PRO A 35 -15.65 14.66 -2.16
N ALA A 36 -15.14 13.72 -2.95
CA ALA A 36 -13.72 13.39 -2.97
C ALA A 36 -13.25 13.04 -4.38
N GLU A 37 -12.01 13.42 -4.68
CA GLU A 37 -11.33 13.18 -5.96
C GLU A 37 -9.94 12.59 -5.74
N PHE A 38 -9.30 12.17 -6.84
CA PHE A 38 -8.12 11.34 -6.77
C PHE A 38 -7.08 11.75 -7.82
N GLU A 39 -5.86 12.02 -7.36
CA GLU A 39 -4.73 12.35 -8.22
C GLU A 39 -3.60 11.34 -8.05
N VAL A 40 -3.01 10.95 -9.17
CA VAL A 40 -1.86 10.05 -9.23
C VAL A 40 -0.66 10.83 -9.75
N LEU A 41 0.40 10.89 -8.95
CA LEU A 41 1.59 11.71 -9.22
C LEU A 41 2.19 11.46 -10.61
N GLU A 42 2.28 10.21 -11.03
CA GLU A 42 2.92 9.80 -12.27
C GLU A 42 2.19 10.27 -13.53
N ARG A 43 0.96 10.78 -13.40
CA ARG A 43 0.28 11.48 -14.50
C ARG A 43 0.94 12.80 -14.87
N LEU A 44 1.76 13.35 -13.95
CA LEU A 44 2.56 14.56 -14.20
C LEU A 44 3.90 14.27 -14.87
N PHE A 45 4.22 13.01 -15.13
CA PHE A 45 5.48 12.61 -15.75
C PHE A 45 5.35 12.46 -17.25
N PRO A 46 6.40 12.76 -18.04
CA PRO A 46 6.45 12.42 -19.44
C PRO A 46 6.28 10.92 -19.66
N GLU A 47 5.76 10.52 -20.81
CA GLU A 47 5.56 9.12 -21.15
C GLU A 47 6.85 8.29 -21.05
N GLU A 48 7.97 8.84 -21.51
CA GLU A 48 9.27 8.18 -21.41
C GLU A 48 9.66 7.88 -19.97
N THR A 49 9.40 8.82 -19.04
CA THR A 49 9.67 8.62 -17.60
C THR A 49 8.74 7.54 -17.04
N ARG A 50 7.47 7.51 -17.43
CA ARG A 50 6.52 6.46 -17.03
C ARG A 50 6.98 5.08 -17.49
N GLN A 51 7.43 4.96 -18.74
CA GLN A 51 7.98 3.72 -19.28
C GLN A 51 9.28 3.30 -18.56
N GLN A 52 10.13 4.25 -18.20
CA GLN A 52 11.33 3.96 -17.42
C GLN A 52 10.98 3.44 -16.01
N LEU A 53 9.92 3.94 -15.37
CA LEU A 53 9.42 3.40 -14.10
C LEU A 53 8.99 1.93 -14.24
N VAL A 54 8.28 1.58 -15.32
CA VAL A 54 7.87 0.19 -15.59
C VAL A 54 9.10 -0.71 -15.70
N ARG A 55 10.08 -0.34 -16.53
CA ARG A 55 11.35 -1.09 -16.68
C ARG A 55 12.10 -1.23 -15.37
N THR A 56 12.12 -0.18 -14.56
CA THR A 56 12.77 -0.20 -13.24
C THR A 56 12.08 -1.17 -12.28
N LYS A 57 10.74 -1.20 -12.28
CA LYS A 57 9.98 -2.17 -11.47
C LYS A 57 10.25 -3.61 -11.88
N GLN A 58 10.30 -3.89 -13.19
CA GLN A 58 10.66 -5.21 -13.71
C GLN A 58 12.07 -5.63 -13.28
N ALA A 59 13.05 -4.71 -13.36
CA ALA A 59 14.41 -4.98 -12.89
C ALA A 59 14.47 -5.25 -11.37
N PHE A 60 13.69 -4.53 -10.58
CA PHE A 60 13.60 -4.70 -9.13
C PHE A 60 12.88 -6.01 -8.76
N HIS A 61 11.86 -6.37 -9.49
CA HIS A 61 11.18 -7.67 -9.35
C HIS A 61 12.14 -8.83 -9.66
N ALA A 62 12.93 -8.71 -10.72
CA ALA A 62 13.91 -9.73 -11.11
C ALA A 62 15.08 -9.86 -10.11
N SER A 63 15.46 -8.79 -9.41
CA SER A 63 16.62 -8.78 -8.50
C SER A 63 16.39 -7.88 -7.28
N PHE A 64 16.21 -8.51 -6.12
CA PHE A 64 16.06 -7.80 -4.85
C PHE A 64 17.32 -7.00 -4.49
N ALA A 65 18.51 -7.50 -4.80
CA ALA A 65 19.77 -6.75 -4.60
C ALA A 65 19.79 -5.45 -5.42
N THR A 66 19.35 -5.49 -6.68
CA THR A 66 19.21 -4.30 -7.53
C THR A 66 18.21 -3.31 -6.93
N ALA A 67 17.09 -3.82 -6.42
CA ALA A 67 16.08 -3.01 -5.76
C ALA A 67 16.63 -2.28 -4.51
N LEU A 68 17.38 -2.98 -3.64
CA LEU A 68 18.02 -2.40 -2.46
C LEU A 68 19.02 -1.27 -2.82
N MET A 69 19.76 -1.42 -3.91
CA MET A 69 20.65 -0.35 -4.39
C MET A 69 19.84 0.86 -4.85
N GLY A 70 18.73 0.66 -5.53
CA GLY A 70 17.84 1.72 -6.02
C GLY A 70 17.27 2.60 -4.91
N THR A 71 16.98 2.05 -3.71
CA THR A 71 16.44 2.84 -2.58
C THR A 71 17.39 3.92 -2.08
N ARG A 72 18.70 3.70 -2.20
CA ARG A 72 19.74 4.65 -1.78
C ARG A 72 19.84 5.88 -2.69
N LEU A 73 19.24 5.81 -3.87
CA LEU A 73 19.29 6.84 -4.91
C LEU A 73 18.01 7.68 -5.00
N ALA A 74 17.12 7.58 -3.99
CA ALA A 74 15.89 8.36 -3.96
C ALA A 74 16.18 9.86 -4.10
N ARG A 75 15.55 10.50 -5.10
CA ARG A 75 15.69 11.93 -5.41
C ARG A 75 14.32 12.61 -5.35
N GLY A 76 14.34 13.95 -5.26
CA GLY A 76 13.14 14.75 -5.42
C GLY A 76 12.51 14.56 -6.80
N ILE A 77 11.20 14.77 -6.91
CA ILE A 77 10.43 14.52 -8.13
C ILE A 77 10.64 15.55 -9.23
N GLY A 78 11.20 16.74 -8.91
CA GLY A 78 11.33 17.84 -9.86
C GLY A 78 11.84 17.42 -11.24
N PRO A 79 12.96 16.67 -11.36
CA PRO A 79 13.48 16.21 -12.64
C PRO A 79 12.58 15.23 -13.40
N SER A 80 11.59 14.64 -12.75
CA SER A 80 10.67 13.66 -13.35
C SER A 80 9.38 14.29 -13.88
N LEU A 81 9.12 15.57 -13.60
CA LEU A 81 7.90 16.25 -14.00
C LEU A 81 7.97 16.71 -15.47
N ALA A 82 6.86 16.56 -16.20
CA ALA A 82 6.72 17.13 -17.53
C ALA A 82 6.62 18.66 -17.45
N GLU A 83 7.19 19.36 -18.43
CA GLU A 83 7.11 20.82 -18.52
C GLU A 83 5.64 21.27 -18.53
N GLY A 84 5.31 22.27 -17.71
CA GLY A 84 3.96 22.81 -17.59
C GLY A 84 2.91 21.90 -16.95
N ALA A 85 3.20 20.61 -16.68
CA ALA A 85 2.20 19.68 -16.14
C ALA A 85 1.73 20.09 -14.73
N VAL A 86 2.66 20.57 -13.90
CA VAL A 86 2.32 21.06 -12.56
C VAL A 86 1.48 22.33 -12.66
N ASP A 87 1.85 23.29 -13.51
CA ASP A 87 1.09 24.53 -13.68
C ASP A 87 -0.32 24.24 -14.15
N ALA A 88 -0.50 23.36 -15.13
CA ALA A 88 -1.83 22.94 -15.60
C ALA A 88 -2.66 22.27 -14.49
N LEU A 89 -2.05 21.48 -13.62
CA LEU A 89 -2.71 20.91 -12.45
C LEU A 89 -3.14 21.99 -11.47
N LEU A 90 -2.25 22.93 -11.15
CA LEU A 90 -2.52 24.01 -10.21
C LEU A 90 -3.58 24.99 -10.75
N ASP A 91 -3.59 25.28 -12.06
CA ASP A 91 -4.64 26.08 -12.73
C ASP A 91 -6.01 25.40 -12.58
N ARG A 92 -6.06 24.09 -12.81
CA ARG A 92 -7.27 23.30 -12.64
C ARG A 92 -7.77 23.35 -11.19
N TRP A 93 -6.90 23.09 -10.22
CA TRP A 93 -7.25 23.14 -8.79
C TRP A 93 -7.76 24.52 -8.37
N GLN A 94 -7.14 25.58 -8.88
CA GLN A 94 -7.56 26.96 -8.59
C GLN A 94 -8.93 27.26 -9.19
N THR A 95 -9.16 26.87 -10.47
CA THR A 95 -10.44 27.04 -11.16
C THR A 95 -11.57 26.27 -10.47
N GLU A 96 -11.29 25.06 -10.00
CA GLU A 96 -12.23 24.19 -9.29
C GLU A 96 -12.38 24.55 -7.79
N GLY A 97 -11.64 25.53 -7.29
CA GLY A 97 -11.69 25.96 -5.89
C GLY A 97 -11.21 24.90 -4.90
N ARG A 98 -10.22 24.08 -5.28
CA ARG A 98 -9.69 23.03 -4.41
C ARG A 98 -8.97 23.64 -3.19
N ARG A 99 -9.31 23.16 -1.99
CA ARG A 99 -8.73 23.68 -0.75
C ARG A 99 -8.36 22.60 0.27
N ILE A 100 -8.83 21.36 0.07
CA ILE A 100 -8.62 20.25 1.01
C ILE A 100 -7.86 19.14 0.31
N PHE A 101 -6.69 18.81 0.83
CA PHE A 101 -5.79 17.80 0.27
C PHE A 101 -5.39 16.78 1.32
N LEU A 102 -5.46 15.50 0.95
CA LEU A 102 -5.01 14.38 1.77
C LEU A 102 -3.99 13.56 0.98
N ALA A 103 -2.71 13.72 1.30
CA ALA A 103 -1.62 13.04 0.63
C ALA A 103 -1.17 11.79 1.39
N VAL A 104 -0.86 10.72 0.66
CA VAL A 104 -0.34 9.46 1.21
C VAL A 104 1.15 9.23 0.88
N THR A 105 1.82 10.21 0.31
CA THR A 105 3.25 10.20 0.02
C THR A 105 3.85 11.59 0.08
N GLY A 106 5.10 11.69 0.55
CA GLY A 106 5.82 12.97 0.68
C GLY A 106 6.17 13.63 -0.65
N PHE A 107 6.08 12.93 -1.76
CA PHE A 107 6.37 13.52 -3.07
C PHE A 107 5.42 14.64 -3.50
N TRP A 108 4.27 14.78 -2.85
CA TRP A 108 3.35 15.89 -3.11
C TRP A 108 3.71 17.20 -2.38
N VAL A 109 4.68 17.17 -1.45
CA VAL A 109 5.10 18.36 -0.67
C VAL A 109 5.41 19.56 -1.57
N PRO A 110 6.33 19.49 -2.56
CA PRO A 110 6.68 20.68 -3.34
C PRO A 110 5.53 21.23 -4.20
N ILE A 111 4.62 20.36 -4.63
CA ILE A 111 3.43 20.76 -5.42
C ILE A 111 2.43 21.49 -4.52
N LEU A 112 2.20 20.99 -3.32
CA LEU A 112 1.31 21.63 -2.34
C LEU A 112 1.85 22.97 -1.86
N GLU A 113 3.17 23.10 -1.61
CA GLU A 113 3.81 24.37 -1.29
C GLU A 113 3.68 25.39 -2.42
N GLN A 114 3.82 24.93 -3.69
CA GLN A 114 3.65 25.81 -4.83
C GLN A 114 2.18 26.27 -4.95
N TYR A 115 1.23 25.37 -4.71
CA TYR A 115 -0.19 25.71 -4.74
C TYR A 115 -0.59 26.66 -3.63
N GLU A 116 -0.12 26.45 -2.39
CA GLU A 116 -0.37 27.33 -1.26
C GLU A 116 0.11 28.76 -1.53
N ARG A 117 1.33 28.92 -2.06
CA ARG A 117 1.83 30.24 -2.48
C ARG A 117 0.98 30.89 -3.56
N ARG A 118 0.48 30.07 -4.52
CA ARG A 118 -0.31 30.58 -5.66
C ARG A 118 -1.68 31.11 -5.26
N VAL A 119 -2.32 30.48 -4.26
CA VAL A 119 -3.67 30.87 -3.82
C VAL A 119 -3.68 31.81 -2.65
N HIS A 120 -2.50 32.17 -2.10
CA HIS A 120 -2.40 33.14 -1.00
C HIS A 120 -3.17 34.43 -1.33
N PRO A 121 -3.96 35.02 -0.38
CA PRO A 121 -4.02 34.71 1.06
C PRO A 121 -5.03 33.61 1.46
N GLU A 122 -5.70 32.96 0.51
CA GLU A 122 -6.66 31.90 0.83
C GLU A 122 -5.93 30.65 1.35
N PRO A 123 -6.28 30.14 2.55
CA PRO A 123 -5.60 28.99 3.12
C PRO A 123 -6.01 27.71 2.41
N ILE A 124 -5.07 26.76 2.32
CA ILE A 124 -5.36 25.37 2.01
C ILE A 124 -5.25 24.51 3.29
N ARG A 125 -6.02 23.42 3.32
CA ARG A 125 -5.86 22.36 4.32
C ARG A 125 -5.16 21.20 3.64
N ALA A 126 -3.86 21.07 3.84
CA ALA A 126 -3.06 19.96 3.32
C ALA A 126 -2.59 19.06 4.47
N GLU A 127 -2.93 17.79 4.39
CA GLU A 127 -2.67 16.78 5.40
C GLU A 127 -2.01 15.55 4.77
N PHE A 128 -1.15 14.88 5.54
CA PHE A 128 -0.44 13.68 5.11
C PHE A 128 -0.81 12.50 6.00
N LEU A 129 -1.34 11.44 5.40
CA LEU A 129 -1.52 10.15 6.07
C LEU A 129 -0.27 9.30 5.94
N ARG A 130 0.33 8.96 7.08
CA ARG A 130 1.57 8.19 7.18
C ARG A 130 1.24 6.72 7.34
N LEU A 131 1.74 5.90 6.40
CA LEU A 131 1.45 4.46 6.28
C LEU A 131 2.63 3.58 6.70
N ASP A 132 3.73 4.16 7.18
CA ASP A 132 4.92 3.49 7.66
C ASP A 132 5.30 3.99 9.06
N ALA A 133 6.02 3.18 9.82
CA ALA A 133 6.40 3.47 11.20
C ALA A 133 7.34 4.68 11.36
N ILE A 134 8.10 5.01 10.32
CA ILE A 134 9.01 6.16 10.23
C ILE A 134 8.94 6.78 8.83
N ASP A 135 9.71 7.84 8.59
CA ASP A 135 9.82 8.50 7.29
C ASP A 135 10.29 7.55 6.20
N THR A 136 9.48 7.41 5.16
CA THR A 136 9.89 6.77 3.91
C THR A 136 10.84 7.67 3.10
N PRO A 137 11.51 7.15 2.07
CA PRO A 137 12.36 7.97 1.19
C PRO A 137 11.66 9.21 0.62
N SER A 138 10.36 9.12 0.31
CA SER A 138 9.59 10.26 -0.24
C SER A 138 9.47 11.45 0.73
N TYR A 139 9.43 11.20 2.03
CA TYR A 139 9.42 12.25 3.05
C TYR A 139 10.83 12.73 3.39
N ARG A 140 11.81 11.82 3.44
CA ARG A 140 13.20 12.19 3.75
C ARG A 140 13.81 13.18 2.77
N VAL A 141 13.42 13.12 1.50
CA VAL A 141 13.86 14.06 0.46
C VAL A 141 13.39 15.50 0.75
N TYR A 142 12.25 15.67 1.43
CA TYR A 142 11.66 16.97 1.76
C TYR A 142 11.66 17.24 3.28
N ARG A 143 12.65 16.71 4.00
CA ARG A 143 12.70 16.77 5.48
C ARG A 143 12.63 18.20 6.03
N GLU A 144 13.15 19.19 5.31
CA GLU A 144 13.17 20.58 5.76
C GLU A 144 11.81 21.28 5.61
N THR A 145 10.98 20.82 4.68
CA THR A 145 9.75 21.53 4.31
C THR A 145 8.48 20.81 4.75
N TYR A 146 8.44 19.46 4.69
CA TYR A 146 7.22 18.72 5.03
C TYR A 146 6.70 18.93 6.47
N PRO A 147 7.51 19.28 7.49
CA PRO A 147 7.01 19.52 8.84
C PRO A 147 6.02 20.69 8.94
N GLY A 148 5.97 21.59 7.94
CA GLY A 148 4.98 22.66 7.85
C GLY A 148 3.53 22.17 7.65
N PHE A 149 3.34 20.93 7.23
CA PHE A 149 2.03 20.32 7.01
C PHE A 149 1.58 19.49 8.21
N ARG A 150 0.25 19.24 8.30
CA ARG A 150 -0.31 18.35 9.32
C ARG A 150 -0.08 16.88 8.92
N HIS A 151 0.40 16.07 9.87
CA HIS A 151 0.65 14.64 9.67
C HIS A 151 -0.23 13.78 10.57
N HIS A 152 -0.88 12.78 9.99
CA HIS A 152 -1.64 11.74 10.66
C HIS A 152 -0.93 10.40 10.48
N TRP A 153 -0.52 9.79 11.57
CA TRP A 153 0.12 8.49 11.54
C TRP A 153 -0.92 7.41 11.84
N LEU A 154 -0.99 6.36 11.02
CA LEU A 154 -1.74 5.17 11.41
C LEU A 154 -1.04 4.48 12.58
N PHE A 155 0.26 4.34 12.46
CA PHE A 155 1.15 3.77 13.47
C PHE A 155 2.52 4.43 13.36
N ARG A 156 3.27 4.43 14.46
CA ARG A 156 4.58 5.09 14.53
C ARG A 156 5.52 4.36 15.47
N LEU A 157 6.81 4.38 15.15
CA LEU A 157 7.87 3.98 16.07
C LEU A 157 8.63 5.23 16.53
N GLU A 158 8.47 5.62 17.81
CA GLU A 158 9.22 6.74 18.42
C GLU A 158 10.36 6.18 19.27
N GLY A 159 11.60 6.27 18.71
CA GLY A 159 12.71 5.52 19.28
C GLY A 159 12.40 4.02 19.29
N GLU A 160 12.15 3.48 20.47
CA GLU A 160 11.78 2.07 20.65
C GLU A 160 10.30 1.85 21.02
N GLN A 161 9.54 2.92 21.19
CA GLN A 161 8.15 2.84 21.63
C GLN A 161 7.20 2.68 20.43
N PRO A 162 6.40 1.59 20.39
CA PRO A 162 5.38 1.40 19.38
C PRO A 162 4.13 2.20 19.73
N LEU A 163 3.63 2.97 18.77
CA LEU A 163 2.41 3.77 18.89
C LEU A 163 1.43 3.39 17.79
N LEU A 164 0.16 3.21 18.17
CA LEU A 164 -0.95 3.01 17.25
C LEU A 164 -1.95 4.15 17.44
N HIS A 165 -2.31 4.82 16.34
CA HIS A 165 -3.24 5.95 16.39
C HIS A 165 -4.57 5.63 15.72
N TYR A 166 -4.52 5.02 14.54
CA TYR A 166 -5.69 4.69 13.72
C TYR A 166 -5.48 3.36 13.01
N ARG A 167 -6.59 2.76 12.58
CA ARG A 167 -6.58 1.76 11.52
C ARG A 167 -7.19 2.35 10.25
N LEU A 168 -6.89 1.78 9.10
CA LEU A 168 -7.61 2.02 7.86
C LEU A 168 -8.32 0.72 7.49
N ALA A 169 -9.65 0.71 7.60
CA ALA A 169 -10.45 -0.48 7.27
C ALA A 169 -10.48 -0.69 5.75
N MET A 170 -9.86 -1.76 5.28
CA MET A 170 -9.76 -2.10 3.85
C MET A 170 -11.00 -2.80 3.30
N SER A 171 -11.92 -3.23 4.17
CA SER A 171 -13.23 -3.81 3.84
C SER A 171 -14.24 -3.43 4.91
N ASP A 172 -15.53 -3.48 4.57
CA ASP A 172 -16.64 -3.34 5.53
C ASP A 172 -17.10 -4.69 6.09
N GLU A 173 -16.53 -5.79 5.60
CA GLU A 173 -16.84 -7.12 6.10
C GLU A 173 -16.30 -7.34 7.53
N PRO A 174 -16.98 -8.15 8.35
CA PRO A 174 -16.56 -8.43 9.72
C PRO A 174 -15.21 -9.16 9.75
N ILE A 175 -14.45 -8.92 10.82
CA ILE A 175 -13.20 -9.64 11.07
C ILE A 175 -13.51 -11.12 11.29
N LEU A 176 -12.77 -12.01 10.62
CA LEU A 176 -12.92 -13.45 10.80
C LEU A 176 -12.18 -13.92 12.05
N PRO A 177 -12.81 -14.71 12.93
CA PRO A 177 -12.13 -15.43 14.01
C PRO A 177 -11.01 -16.31 13.46
N TYR A 178 -9.95 -16.52 14.25
CA TYR A 178 -8.81 -17.32 13.81
C TYR A 178 -9.19 -18.77 13.47
N ALA A 179 -10.15 -19.34 14.21
CA ALA A 179 -10.62 -20.70 14.01
C ALA A 179 -11.40 -20.89 12.68
N ASP A 180 -11.99 -19.81 12.16
CA ASP A 180 -12.81 -19.83 10.94
C ASP A 180 -12.01 -19.52 9.67
N ARG A 181 -10.67 -19.35 9.81
CA ARG A 181 -9.78 -19.06 8.69
C ARG A 181 -9.39 -20.31 7.93
N ASP A 182 -9.18 -20.14 6.64
CA ASP A 182 -8.62 -21.20 5.78
C ASP A 182 -7.23 -21.60 6.29
N GLU A 183 -6.91 -22.90 6.25
CA GLU A 183 -5.57 -23.45 6.56
C GLU A 183 -4.57 -23.10 5.43
N ARG A 184 -4.42 -21.80 5.15
CA ARG A 184 -3.66 -21.27 4.03
C ARG A 184 -2.78 -20.12 4.48
N ILE A 185 -1.71 -19.87 3.74
CA ILE A 185 -0.80 -18.75 3.92
C ILE A 185 -0.78 -17.92 2.64
N VAL A 186 -0.96 -16.60 2.75
CA VAL A 186 -0.74 -15.68 1.63
C VAL A 186 0.75 -15.36 1.53
N VAL A 187 1.32 -15.49 0.34
CA VAL A 187 2.74 -15.19 0.08
C VAL A 187 2.84 -14.17 -1.04
N HIS A 188 3.49 -13.03 -0.79
CA HIS A 188 3.69 -11.98 -1.81
C HIS A 188 4.92 -11.10 -1.58
N GLY A 189 5.39 -10.44 -2.64
CA GLY A 189 6.51 -9.50 -2.62
C GLY A 189 6.11 -8.02 -2.45
N GLY A 190 4.94 -7.75 -1.85
CA GLY A 190 4.38 -6.39 -1.80
C GLY A 190 3.82 -5.95 -3.14
N GLY A 191 3.61 -4.64 -3.34
CA GLY A 191 2.85 -4.11 -4.48
C GLY A 191 3.37 -4.44 -5.88
N TRP A 192 4.67 -4.68 -6.03
CA TRP A 192 5.31 -4.97 -7.33
C TRP A 192 6.18 -6.24 -7.30
N GLY A 193 5.90 -7.16 -6.41
CA GLY A 193 6.65 -8.42 -6.33
C GLY A 193 8.13 -8.26 -6.01
N ILE A 194 8.50 -7.23 -5.25
CA ILE A 194 9.89 -6.94 -4.87
C ILE A 194 10.16 -7.58 -3.51
N GLY A 195 11.08 -8.56 -3.44
CA GLY A 195 11.44 -9.20 -2.18
C GLY A 195 11.95 -10.63 -2.35
N THR A 196 12.23 -11.26 -1.22
CA THR A 196 12.80 -12.62 -1.14
C THR A 196 11.73 -13.73 -1.05
N TYR A 197 10.45 -13.40 -1.20
CA TYR A 197 9.29 -14.28 -0.97
C TYR A 197 9.32 -15.58 -1.79
N ARG A 198 9.87 -15.55 -3.02
CA ARG A 198 9.96 -16.74 -3.88
C ARG A 198 10.80 -17.85 -3.26
N GLY A 199 11.87 -17.49 -2.53
CA GLY A 199 12.77 -18.44 -1.90
C GLY A 199 12.16 -19.25 -0.76
N VAL A 200 11.08 -18.77 -0.14
CA VAL A 200 10.45 -19.43 1.00
C VAL A 200 9.27 -20.33 0.61
N ILE A 201 8.76 -20.23 -0.64
CA ILE A 201 7.61 -20.98 -1.12
C ILE A 201 7.77 -22.50 -0.93
N PRO A 202 8.88 -23.15 -1.33
CA PRO A 202 9.00 -24.60 -1.21
C PRO A 202 8.88 -25.12 0.21
N ALA A 203 9.48 -24.41 1.19
CA ALA A 203 9.42 -24.81 2.59
C ALA A 203 8.01 -24.63 3.19
N LEU A 204 7.30 -23.58 2.82
CA LEU A 204 5.93 -23.35 3.26
C LEU A 204 4.95 -24.37 2.70
N GLN A 205 5.14 -24.80 1.44
CA GLN A 205 4.32 -25.81 0.75
C GLN A 205 4.41 -27.20 1.38
N GLU A 206 5.40 -27.47 2.22
CA GLU A 206 5.49 -28.72 2.99
C GLU A 206 4.45 -28.79 4.10
N ARG A 207 3.89 -27.65 4.52
CA ARG A 207 3.01 -27.53 5.68
C ARG A 207 1.65 -26.95 5.36
N TYR A 208 1.56 -26.06 4.36
CA TYR A 208 0.37 -25.28 4.07
C TYR A 208 0.03 -25.27 2.59
N ALA A 209 -1.23 -25.17 2.26
CA ALA A 209 -1.65 -24.68 0.95
C ALA A 209 -1.44 -23.17 0.89
N LEU A 210 -0.97 -22.65 -0.25
CA LEU A 210 -0.60 -21.25 -0.38
C LEU A 210 -1.57 -20.48 -1.28
N ASP A 211 -1.72 -19.20 -0.97
CA ASP A 211 -2.27 -18.17 -1.84
C ASP A 211 -1.09 -17.33 -2.33
N LEU A 212 -0.60 -17.61 -3.53
CA LEU A 212 0.59 -17.00 -4.11
C LEU A 212 0.19 -15.78 -4.93
N VAL A 213 0.83 -14.65 -4.71
CA VAL A 213 0.69 -13.48 -5.58
C VAL A 213 1.87 -13.43 -6.54
N ALA A 214 1.58 -13.63 -7.81
CA ALA A 214 2.54 -13.60 -8.91
C ALA A 214 2.47 -12.28 -9.67
N TYR A 215 3.59 -11.82 -10.16
CA TYR A 215 3.77 -10.63 -11.00
C TYR A 215 4.31 -10.99 -12.38
N ASP A 216 4.84 -12.21 -12.53
CA ASP A 216 5.31 -12.79 -13.77
C ASP A 216 4.67 -14.17 -13.96
N PRO A 217 4.20 -14.50 -15.18
CA PRO A 217 3.68 -15.82 -15.49
C PRO A 217 4.62 -16.99 -15.14
N ASP A 218 5.93 -16.78 -15.20
CA ASP A 218 6.91 -17.82 -14.86
C ASP A 218 6.86 -18.23 -13.37
N GLU A 219 6.34 -17.40 -12.49
CA GLU A 219 6.17 -17.71 -11.07
C GLU A 219 5.13 -18.81 -10.80
N LEU A 220 4.24 -19.07 -11.76
CA LEU A 220 3.29 -20.20 -11.66
C LEU A 220 3.98 -21.56 -11.53
N ARG A 221 5.21 -21.70 -12.04
CA ARG A 221 5.97 -22.94 -11.95
C ARG A 221 6.24 -23.35 -10.50
N ALA A 222 6.16 -22.40 -9.57
CA ALA A 222 6.30 -22.67 -8.14
C ALA A 222 5.02 -23.21 -7.49
N ALA A 223 3.86 -23.08 -8.14
CA ALA A 223 2.58 -23.53 -7.59
C ALA A 223 2.45 -25.06 -7.61
N ARG A 224 1.87 -25.63 -6.55
CA ARG A 224 1.53 -27.05 -6.40
C ARG A 224 0.02 -27.28 -6.44
N PRO A 225 -0.44 -28.51 -6.67
CA PRO A 225 -1.85 -28.84 -6.48
C PRO A 225 -2.33 -28.41 -5.08
N GLY A 226 -3.42 -27.66 -5.03
CA GLY A 226 -3.98 -27.07 -3.78
C GLY A 226 -3.59 -25.60 -3.54
N ASP A 227 -2.55 -25.08 -4.21
CA ASP A 227 -2.27 -23.64 -4.18
C ASP A 227 -3.28 -22.86 -5.05
N ARG A 228 -3.50 -21.59 -4.69
CA ARG A 228 -4.17 -20.60 -5.55
C ARG A 228 -3.14 -19.58 -6.00
N VAL A 229 -3.20 -19.18 -7.25
CA VAL A 229 -2.28 -18.16 -7.78
C VAL A 229 -3.08 -16.96 -8.22
N TYR A 230 -2.70 -15.80 -7.72
CA TYR A 230 -3.25 -14.51 -8.07
C TYR A 230 -2.22 -13.76 -8.91
N LEU A 231 -2.44 -13.69 -10.22
CA LEU A 231 -1.57 -12.98 -11.14
C LEU A 231 -2.06 -11.52 -11.27
N THR A 232 -1.18 -10.58 -10.97
CA THR A 232 -1.45 -9.15 -11.22
C THR A 232 -1.35 -8.86 -12.71
N ASP A 233 -2.28 -8.05 -13.23
CA ASP A 233 -2.26 -7.64 -14.65
C ASP A 233 -0.98 -6.84 -14.95
N PRO A 234 -0.07 -7.35 -15.80
CA PRO A 234 1.20 -6.70 -16.09
C PRO A 234 1.05 -5.42 -16.92
N GLU A 235 -0.05 -5.28 -17.67
CA GLU A 235 -0.31 -4.11 -18.51
C GLU A 235 -1.04 -2.99 -17.77
N TRP A 236 -1.50 -3.28 -16.56
CA TRP A 236 -2.22 -2.28 -15.76
C TRP A 236 -1.26 -1.36 -15.01
N HIS A 237 -1.52 -0.07 -15.11
CA HIS A 237 -0.80 0.95 -14.37
C HIS A 237 -1.75 1.96 -13.70
N PRO A 238 -1.47 2.38 -12.44
CA PRO A 238 -2.30 3.34 -11.71
C PRO A 238 -2.45 4.70 -12.40
N TRP A 239 -1.54 5.06 -13.26
CA TRP A 239 -1.50 6.34 -13.98
C TRP A 239 -2.14 6.32 -15.37
N SER A 240 -2.87 5.27 -15.71
CA SER A 240 -3.64 5.25 -16.96
C SER A 240 -4.51 6.49 -17.08
N GLU A 241 -4.50 7.10 -18.28
CA GLU A 241 -5.17 8.38 -18.53
C GLU A 241 -6.64 8.23 -18.96
N GLU A 242 -7.19 7.03 -18.98
CA GLU A 242 -8.60 6.83 -19.30
C GLU A 242 -9.50 7.66 -18.35
N PRO A 243 -10.41 8.51 -18.88
CA PRO A 243 -11.23 9.40 -18.06
C PRO A 243 -12.04 8.68 -16.98
N ALA A 244 -12.63 7.52 -17.31
CA ALA A 244 -13.37 6.71 -16.35
C ALA A 244 -12.52 6.25 -15.15
N ARG A 245 -11.21 6.04 -15.35
CA ARG A 245 -10.27 5.66 -14.29
C ARG A 245 -9.82 6.84 -13.42
N ARG A 246 -10.02 8.07 -13.87
CA ARG A 246 -9.80 9.26 -13.02
C ARG A 246 -10.92 9.44 -12.02
N GLU A 247 -12.16 9.21 -12.46
CA GLU A 247 -13.34 9.34 -11.60
C GLU A 247 -13.46 8.18 -10.61
N GLN A 248 -13.20 6.95 -11.09
CA GLN A 248 -13.22 5.73 -10.29
C GLN A 248 -11.91 4.97 -10.45
N PRO A 249 -10.86 5.35 -9.70
CA PRO A 249 -9.58 4.67 -9.77
C PRO A 249 -9.74 3.20 -9.34
N PRO A 250 -9.37 2.26 -10.23
CA PRO A 250 -9.57 0.85 -9.96
C PRO A 250 -8.51 0.31 -9.01
N TYR A 251 -8.86 -0.70 -8.22
CA TYR A 251 -7.86 -1.56 -7.61
C TYR A 251 -7.05 -2.32 -8.68
N PRO A 252 -5.82 -2.78 -8.37
CA PRO A 252 -5.05 -3.60 -9.30
C PRO A 252 -5.88 -4.80 -9.78
N PRO A 253 -6.10 -4.97 -11.11
CA PRO A 253 -6.76 -6.15 -11.64
C PRO A 253 -5.92 -7.40 -11.39
N MET A 254 -6.56 -8.48 -10.99
CA MET A 254 -5.90 -9.75 -10.73
C MET A 254 -6.70 -10.90 -11.33
N ALA A 255 -6.01 -11.86 -11.91
CA ALA A 255 -6.58 -13.15 -12.30
C ALA A 255 -6.29 -14.18 -11.19
N GLU A 256 -7.31 -14.96 -10.79
CA GLU A 256 -7.07 -16.22 -10.12
C GLU A 256 -6.74 -17.22 -11.23
N TRP A 257 -5.47 -17.62 -11.30
CA TRP A 257 -4.95 -18.31 -12.46
C TRP A 257 -4.68 -19.79 -12.21
N LYS A 258 -4.97 -20.59 -13.20
CA LYS A 258 -4.69 -22.03 -13.23
C LYS A 258 -3.79 -22.36 -14.43
N ALA A 259 -2.88 -23.29 -14.24
CA ALA A 259 -2.00 -23.72 -15.30
C ALA A 259 -2.79 -24.24 -16.52
N GLY A 260 -2.47 -23.73 -17.71
CA GLY A 260 -3.16 -24.06 -18.96
C GLY A 260 -4.40 -23.24 -19.29
N GLU A 261 -4.80 -22.29 -18.44
CA GLU A 261 -5.90 -21.36 -18.72
C GLU A 261 -5.33 -19.97 -19.07
N GLU A 262 -6.03 -19.22 -19.92
CA GLU A 262 -5.74 -17.80 -20.14
C GLU A 262 -6.14 -17.00 -18.90
N PRO A 263 -5.29 -16.08 -18.38
CA PRO A 263 -5.61 -15.30 -17.21
C PRO A 263 -6.76 -14.31 -17.48
N LEU A 264 -7.86 -14.39 -16.73
CA LEU A 264 -8.95 -13.43 -16.79
C LEU A 264 -8.81 -12.41 -15.66
N TYR A 265 -8.27 -11.24 -16.00
CA TYR A 265 -8.07 -10.15 -15.05
C TYR A 265 -9.38 -9.49 -14.66
N LYS A 266 -9.65 -9.43 -13.36
CA LYS A 266 -10.85 -8.81 -12.78
C LYS A 266 -10.44 -7.83 -11.70
N GLN A 267 -11.15 -6.72 -11.63
CA GLN A 267 -11.06 -5.79 -10.50
C GLN A 267 -11.82 -6.36 -9.30
N GLY A 268 -11.39 -6.01 -8.08
CA GLY A 268 -12.20 -6.25 -6.90
C GLY A 268 -13.46 -5.39 -6.93
N GLN A 269 -14.61 -5.96 -6.60
CA GLN A 269 -15.89 -5.22 -6.54
C GLN A 269 -16.05 -4.48 -5.19
N ASP A 270 -15.59 -5.10 -4.09
CA ASP A 270 -15.75 -4.60 -2.72
C ASP A 270 -14.40 -4.41 -2.01
N GLY A 271 -13.35 -4.08 -2.75
CA GLY A 271 -11.99 -3.91 -2.25
C GLY A 271 -10.95 -4.69 -3.06
N PRO A 272 -9.68 -4.64 -2.66
CA PRO A 272 -8.61 -5.35 -3.36
C PRO A 272 -8.82 -6.87 -3.29
N ARG A 273 -8.70 -7.58 -4.42
CA ARG A 273 -8.85 -9.06 -4.45
C ARG A 273 -7.87 -9.78 -3.51
N LEU A 274 -6.65 -9.29 -3.44
CA LEU A 274 -5.64 -9.81 -2.51
C LEU A 274 -6.09 -9.70 -1.05
N TYR A 275 -6.75 -8.61 -0.67
CA TYR A 275 -7.23 -8.40 0.68
C TYR A 275 -8.25 -9.48 1.10
N GLY A 276 -9.11 -9.93 0.18
CA GLY A 276 -10.02 -11.04 0.43
C GLY A 276 -9.31 -12.37 0.74
N ALA A 277 -8.17 -12.65 0.10
CA ALA A 277 -7.32 -13.81 0.43
C ALA A 277 -6.64 -13.63 1.80
N ILE A 278 -6.06 -12.45 2.05
CA ILE A 278 -5.41 -12.10 3.33
C ILE A 278 -6.37 -12.30 4.50
N ARG A 279 -7.60 -11.83 4.38
CA ARG A 279 -8.61 -11.90 5.45
C ARG A 279 -8.97 -13.34 5.85
N ARG A 280 -8.91 -14.27 4.91
CA ARG A 280 -9.23 -15.69 5.15
C ARG A 280 -8.03 -16.53 5.56
N SER A 281 -6.80 -16.05 5.35
CA SER A 281 -5.59 -16.83 5.61
C SER A 281 -5.14 -16.75 7.06
N LEU A 282 -4.34 -17.73 7.51
CA LEU A 282 -3.75 -17.78 8.85
C LEU A 282 -2.70 -16.71 9.07
N ALA A 283 -1.92 -16.39 8.02
CA ALA A 283 -0.89 -15.37 8.06
C ALA A 283 -0.56 -14.83 6.65
N ILE A 284 0.11 -13.67 6.63
CA ILE A 284 0.77 -13.09 5.46
C ILE A 284 2.26 -13.38 5.59
N VAL A 285 2.89 -13.92 4.56
CA VAL A 285 4.35 -14.01 4.42
C VAL A 285 4.80 -12.99 3.38
N SER A 286 5.43 -11.92 3.82
CA SER A 286 5.83 -10.80 2.96
C SER A 286 6.91 -9.95 3.60
N LYS A 287 7.54 -9.07 2.82
CA LYS A 287 8.31 -7.97 3.40
C LYS A 287 7.37 -7.00 4.15
N PRO A 288 7.83 -6.32 5.21
CA PRO A 288 7.00 -5.50 6.09
C PRO A 288 6.76 -4.08 5.52
N GLY A 289 6.23 -3.97 4.29
CA GLY A 289 5.87 -2.69 3.68
C GLY A 289 4.63 -2.06 4.32
N GLY A 290 4.51 -0.72 4.27
CA GLY A 290 3.40 0.00 4.88
C GLY A 290 2.01 -0.51 4.46
N GLY A 291 1.80 -0.81 3.16
CA GLY A 291 0.55 -1.41 2.69
C GLY A 291 0.27 -2.79 3.31
N THR A 292 1.32 -3.63 3.47
CA THR A 292 1.19 -4.95 4.12
C THR A 292 0.80 -4.80 5.59
N LEU A 293 1.34 -3.79 6.29
CA LEU A 293 0.97 -3.49 7.67
C LEU A 293 -0.49 -3.03 7.77
N VAL A 294 -0.94 -2.19 6.84
CA VAL A 294 -2.34 -1.75 6.75
C VAL A 294 -3.26 -2.96 6.55
N ASP A 295 -2.93 -3.85 5.62
CA ASP A 295 -3.70 -5.08 5.37
C ASP A 295 -3.72 -6.01 6.59
N SER A 296 -2.55 -6.24 7.23
CA SER A 296 -2.42 -7.05 8.43
C SER A 296 -3.30 -6.54 9.57
N LEU A 297 -3.25 -5.24 9.89
CA LEU A 297 -4.05 -4.64 10.96
C LEU A 297 -5.56 -4.63 10.63
N SER A 298 -5.90 -4.31 9.38
CA SER A 298 -7.28 -4.25 8.93
C SER A 298 -7.95 -5.63 8.90
N ALA A 299 -7.26 -6.64 8.38
CA ALA A 299 -7.74 -8.02 8.28
C ALA A 299 -7.54 -8.82 9.59
N VAL A 300 -6.80 -8.26 10.55
CA VAL A 300 -6.38 -8.97 11.77
C VAL A 300 -5.58 -10.24 11.43
N THR A 301 -4.75 -10.17 10.39
CA THR A 301 -3.97 -11.32 9.90
C THR A 301 -2.51 -11.16 10.29
N PRO A 302 -1.93 -12.08 11.07
CA PRO A 302 -0.53 -12.06 11.47
C PRO A 302 0.43 -11.87 10.31
N LEU A 303 1.50 -11.10 10.51
CA LEU A 303 2.55 -10.90 9.52
C LEU A 303 3.78 -11.75 9.90
N VAL A 304 4.15 -12.67 9.03
CA VAL A 304 5.46 -13.31 9.03
C VAL A 304 6.35 -12.51 8.09
N TYR A 305 7.23 -11.70 8.65
CA TYR A 305 7.99 -10.77 7.83
C TYR A 305 9.29 -11.37 7.31
N LEU A 306 9.54 -11.10 6.03
CA LEU A 306 10.76 -11.41 5.30
C LEU A 306 11.73 -10.24 5.37
N GLU A 307 12.84 -10.35 4.64
CA GLU A 307 13.87 -9.30 4.57
C GLU A 307 13.28 -7.95 4.18
N PRO A 308 13.50 -6.89 5.00
CA PRO A 308 12.96 -5.55 4.78
C PRO A 308 13.62 -4.84 3.59
N PHE A 309 12.82 -4.08 2.86
CA PHE A 309 13.27 -3.21 1.77
C PHE A 309 13.65 -1.82 2.29
N GLY A 310 14.75 -1.73 3.04
CA GLY A 310 15.26 -0.47 3.60
C GLY A 310 14.81 -0.17 5.04
N ASP A 311 15.21 1.03 5.52
CA ASP A 311 15.10 1.39 6.94
C ASP A 311 13.65 1.51 7.43
N HIS A 312 12.76 2.06 6.59
CA HIS A 312 11.35 2.21 6.95
C HIS A 312 10.67 0.85 7.13
N GLU A 313 10.96 -0.13 6.27
CA GLU A 313 10.45 -1.49 6.46
C GLU A 313 11.10 -2.21 7.64
N ARG A 314 12.38 -1.95 7.96
CA ARG A 314 12.98 -2.42 9.23
C ARG A 314 12.24 -1.89 10.45
N ALA A 315 11.91 -0.61 10.44
CA ALA A 315 11.13 -0.01 11.52
C ALA A 315 9.70 -0.58 11.60
N ASN A 316 9.09 -0.87 10.45
CA ASN A 316 7.80 -1.53 10.36
C ASN A 316 7.85 -2.95 10.98
N ALA A 317 8.87 -3.75 10.64
CA ALA A 317 9.09 -5.08 11.23
C ALA A 317 9.21 -5.00 12.75
N LEU A 318 10.09 -4.12 13.25
CA LEU A 318 10.30 -3.92 14.67
C LEU A 318 9.02 -3.48 15.40
N LEU A 319 8.25 -2.58 14.80
CA LEU A 319 6.96 -2.14 15.33
C LEU A 319 5.99 -3.33 15.48
N TRP A 320 5.83 -4.16 14.43
CA TRP A 320 4.92 -5.31 14.43
C TRP A 320 5.36 -6.39 15.41
N GLU A 321 6.65 -6.63 15.52
CA GLU A 321 7.23 -7.56 16.49
C GLU A 321 6.94 -7.11 17.93
N ARG A 322 7.19 -5.85 18.27
CA ARG A 322 6.97 -5.29 19.61
C ARG A 322 5.51 -5.27 20.03
N LEU A 323 4.59 -5.07 19.08
CA LEU A 323 3.17 -5.15 19.32
C LEU A 323 2.67 -6.60 19.41
N GLY A 324 3.52 -7.58 19.05
CA GLY A 324 3.11 -8.97 18.94
C GLY A 324 2.10 -9.20 17.80
N PHE A 325 2.26 -8.48 16.68
CA PHE A 325 1.43 -8.60 15.47
C PHE A 325 2.12 -9.40 14.37
N GLY A 326 3.42 -9.60 14.52
CA GLY A 326 4.23 -10.30 13.54
C GLY A 326 5.39 -11.04 14.17
N ILE A 327 6.01 -11.91 13.37
CA ILE A 327 7.15 -12.73 13.72
C ILE A 327 8.11 -12.80 12.52
N ALA A 328 9.42 -12.85 12.76
CA ALA A 328 10.38 -13.08 11.70
C ALA A 328 10.19 -14.47 11.08
N TYR A 329 10.37 -14.57 9.76
CA TYR A 329 10.24 -15.84 9.05
C TYR A 329 11.13 -16.93 9.66
N ASP A 330 12.39 -16.64 9.94
CA ASP A 330 13.34 -17.60 10.48
C ASP A 330 12.93 -18.12 11.87
N GLN A 331 12.34 -17.26 12.71
CA GLN A 331 11.81 -17.66 14.02
C GLN A 331 10.61 -18.60 13.86
N TRP A 332 9.71 -18.30 12.92
CA TRP A 332 8.58 -19.17 12.65
C TRP A 332 9.01 -20.50 12.02
N ALA A 333 9.97 -20.48 11.10
CA ALA A 333 10.57 -21.68 10.52
C ALA A 333 11.24 -22.55 11.59
N ALA A 334 11.98 -21.96 12.55
CA ALA A 334 12.58 -22.67 13.68
C ALA A 334 11.54 -23.37 14.58
N SER A 335 10.29 -22.88 14.61
CA SER A 335 9.17 -23.54 15.30
C SER A 335 8.56 -24.71 14.51
N GLY A 336 9.10 -25.05 13.32
CA GLY A 336 8.53 -26.00 12.38
C GLY A 336 7.27 -25.49 11.71
N PHE A 337 7.15 -24.18 11.52
CA PHE A 337 5.97 -23.49 10.97
C PHE A 337 4.69 -23.74 11.80
N ALA A 338 4.83 -23.75 13.13
CA ALA A 338 3.73 -24.09 14.00
C ALA A 338 2.59 -23.06 13.93
N ARG A 339 1.33 -23.53 13.72
CA ARG A 339 0.12 -22.70 13.77
C ARG A 339 -0.03 -22.00 15.13
N SER A 340 0.34 -22.68 16.21
CA SER A 340 0.29 -22.15 17.57
C SER A 340 1.16 -20.91 17.79
N ALA A 341 2.15 -20.65 16.94
CA ALA A 341 2.94 -19.42 16.97
C ALA A 341 2.20 -18.21 16.37
N LEU A 342 1.23 -18.44 15.47
CA LEU A 342 0.49 -17.39 14.77
C LEU A 342 -0.77 -16.93 15.53
N GLU A 343 -1.44 -17.84 16.22
CA GLU A 343 -2.71 -17.56 16.92
C GLU A 343 -2.60 -16.45 17.98
N PRO A 344 -1.58 -16.39 18.84
CA PRO A 344 -1.40 -15.27 19.77
C PRO A 344 -1.23 -13.93 19.08
N LEU A 345 -0.57 -13.90 17.90
CA LEU A 345 -0.38 -12.68 17.10
C LEU A 345 -1.74 -12.17 16.57
N HIS A 346 -2.61 -13.09 16.10
CA HIS A 346 -3.98 -12.76 15.72
C HIS A 346 -4.77 -12.14 16.88
N HIS A 347 -4.70 -12.73 18.07
CA HIS A 347 -5.41 -12.22 19.24
C HIS A 347 -4.92 -10.83 19.67
N ASN A 348 -3.62 -10.55 19.56
CA ASN A 348 -3.07 -9.22 19.80
C ASN A 348 -3.59 -8.21 18.76
N LEU A 349 -3.53 -8.56 17.46
CA LEU A 349 -4.09 -7.73 16.39
C LEU A 349 -5.57 -7.44 16.62
N LEU A 350 -6.38 -8.45 16.96
CA LEU A 350 -7.82 -8.31 17.19
C LEU A 350 -8.13 -7.31 18.30
N ARG A 351 -7.43 -7.42 19.44
CA ARG A 351 -7.61 -6.53 20.59
C ARG A 351 -7.36 -5.08 20.20
N HIS A 352 -6.30 -4.81 19.46
CA HIS A 352 -5.95 -3.46 19.04
C HIS A 352 -6.86 -2.96 17.89
N ALA A 353 -7.15 -3.81 16.90
CA ALA A 353 -8.02 -3.42 15.79
C ALA A 353 -9.43 -2.99 16.25
N LEU A 354 -9.97 -3.63 17.31
CA LEU A 354 -11.27 -3.28 17.89
C LEU A 354 -11.24 -1.96 18.70
N SER A 355 -10.08 -1.57 19.24
CA SER A 355 -9.93 -0.34 20.04
C SER A 355 -9.59 0.89 19.19
N LEU A 356 -9.07 0.70 17.97
CA LEU A 356 -8.64 1.79 17.10
C LEU A 356 -9.79 2.33 16.26
N SER A 357 -9.88 3.65 16.20
CA SER A 357 -10.79 4.34 15.28
C SER A 357 -10.34 4.13 13.82
N ASP A 358 -11.32 3.96 12.93
CA ASP A 358 -11.06 3.90 11.50
C ASP A 358 -10.83 5.30 10.93
N TYR A 359 -9.64 5.56 10.38
CA TYR A 359 -9.26 6.87 9.86
C TYR A 359 -10.21 7.37 8.76
N GLY A 360 -10.58 6.50 7.83
CA GLY A 360 -11.54 6.84 6.76
C GLY A 360 -12.94 7.14 7.28
N GLY A 361 -13.30 6.62 8.46
CA GLY A 361 -14.56 6.89 9.15
C GLY A 361 -14.58 8.20 9.92
N MET A 362 -13.43 8.72 10.33
CA MET A 362 -13.30 9.93 11.18
C MET A 362 -12.94 11.18 10.40
N TYR A 363 -12.41 11.06 9.21
CA TYR A 363 -11.99 12.21 8.40
C TYR A 363 -13.19 13.15 8.16
N PRO A 364 -13.10 14.43 8.57
CA PRO A 364 -14.21 15.38 8.53
C PRO A 364 -14.61 15.81 7.14
#